data_53ece0e733212b94f3bb03835ab24a86
#
_entry.id   53ece0e733212b94f3bb03835ab24a86
#
_cell.length_a   1.000
_cell.length_b   1.000
_cell.length_c   1.000
_cell.angle_alpha   90.00
_cell.angle_beta   90.00
_cell.angle_gamma   90.00
#
_symmetry.space_group_name_H-M   'P 1'
#
loop_
_entity.id
_entity.type
_entity.pdbx_description
1 polymer ?
#
loop_
_entity_poly.entity_id
_entity_poly.type
_entity_poly.pdbx_seq_one_letter_code
_entity_poly.pdbx_strand_id
1 'polypeptide(L)'
;MKKVFRYGILIVGIIFLIGFSLKGKITHEKFDSERWKNWTESEIEWSLRWDMMNSLRNNYKLKGMTKDEVLELLGEPGESSTKNEFRYYLGYSKLGINTGSLTIKFKNNIVVDYSVWDG
;
A
#
# COMPACT_ATOMS: atom_id res chain seq x y z
N MET A 1 21.47 26.14 -12.27
CA MET A 1 20.11 25.86 -11.85
C MET A 1 19.78 24.39 -11.69
N LYS A 2 20.20 23.53 -12.62
CA LYS A 2 19.94 22.08 -12.50
C LYS A 2 20.59 21.46 -11.25
N LYS A 3 21.76 21.92 -10.83
CA LYS A 3 22.45 21.42 -9.65
C LYS A 3 21.73 21.76 -8.34
N VAL A 4 21.21 22.99 -8.21
CA VAL A 4 20.48 23.44 -7.01
C VAL A 4 19.17 22.66 -6.85
N PHE A 5 18.45 22.42 -7.94
CA PHE A 5 17.23 21.65 -7.95
C PHE A 5 17.49 20.19 -7.53
N ARG A 6 18.60 19.62 -8.01
CA ARG A 6 18.99 18.24 -7.70
C ARG A 6 19.31 18.06 -6.21
N TYR A 7 20.03 19.01 -5.61
CA TYR A 7 20.35 18.95 -4.17
C TYR A 7 19.13 19.20 -3.30
N GLY A 8 18.21 20.05 -3.71
CA GLY A 8 16.96 20.30 -3.00
C GLY A 8 16.10 19.05 -2.90
N ILE A 9 15.99 18.29 -3.98
CA ILE A 9 15.24 17.02 -3.99
C ILE A 9 15.91 15.99 -3.08
N LEU A 10 17.23 15.89 -3.09
CA LEU A 10 17.96 14.97 -2.22
C LEU A 10 17.78 15.30 -0.74
N ILE A 11 17.84 16.57 -0.37
CA ILE A 11 17.67 17.01 1.02
C ILE A 11 16.25 16.72 1.50
N VAL A 12 15.22 17.04 0.70
CA VAL A 12 13.83 16.75 1.02
C VAL A 12 13.61 15.24 1.15
N GLY A 13 14.20 14.46 0.25
CA GLY A 13 14.12 13.00 0.30
C GLY A 13 14.74 12.40 1.55
N ILE A 14 15.89 12.92 1.97
CA ILE A 14 16.57 12.45 3.19
C ILE A 14 15.76 12.77 4.44
N ILE A 15 15.22 13.99 4.56
CA ILE A 15 14.37 14.40 5.68
C ILE A 15 13.13 13.52 5.73
N PHE A 16 12.52 13.26 4.60
CA PHE A 16 11.35 12.40 4.47
C PHE A 16 11.65 10.97 4.91
N LEU A 17 12.78 10.42 4.49
CA LEU A 17 13.22 9.06 4.87
C LEU A 17 13.49 8.94 6.37
N ILE A 18 14.13 9.93 6.99
CA ILE A 18 14.40 9.92 8.42
C ILE A 18 13.11 9.96 9.24
N GLY A 19 12.22 10.89 8.92
CA GLY A 19 10.92 10.99 9.60
C GLY A 19 10.09 9.74 9.42
N PHE A 20 10.13 9.15 8.24
CA PHE A 20 9.43 7.94 7.89
C PHE A 20 9.98 6.71 8.64
N SER A 21 11.30 6.60 8.72
CA SER A 21 11.99 5.53 9.42
C SER A 21 11.66 5.52 10.91
N LEU A 22 11.57 6.68 11.54
CA LEU A 22 11.19 6.82 12.95
C LEU A 22 9.74 6.39 13.20
N LYS A 23 8.82 6.77 12.32
CA LYS A 23 7.42 6.34 12.40
C LYS A 23 7.28 4.83 12.17
N GLY A 24 8.00 4.28 11.20
CA GLY A 24 7.94 2.86 10.86
C GLY A 24 8.40 1.96 11.99
N LYS A 25 9.38 2.37 12.78
CA LYS A 25 9.87 1.61 13.94
C LYS A 25 8.87 1.54 15.07
N ILE A 26 7.99 2.52 15.19
CA ILE A 26 7.07 2.64 16.33
C ILE A 26 5.75 1.94 16.07
N THR A 27 5.24 1.94 14.84
CA THR A 27 3.86 1.56 14.55
C THR A 27 3.62 0.56 13.43
N HIS A 28 4.31 0.65 12.27
CA HIS A 28 3.92 -0.12 11.07
C HIS A 28 5.08 -0.42 10.15
N GLU A 29 4.91 -1.47 9.34
CA GLU A 29 5.82 -1.80 8.27
C GLU A 29 5.76 -0.78 7.14
N LYS A 30 6.91 -0.49 6.56
CA LYS A 30 6.99 0.33 5.38
C LYS A 30 6.46 -0.44 4.17
N PHE A 31 5.61 0.20 3.37
CA PHE A 31 5.11 -0.43 2.16
C PHE A 31 6.25 -0.73 1.19
N ASP A 32 6.25 -1.97 0.71
CA ASP A 32 7.19 -2.47 -0.29
C ASP A 32 6.38 -3.28 -1.30
N SER A 33 6.35 -2.83 -2.55
CA SER A 33 5.54 -3.44 -3.60
C SER A 33 5.89 -4.91 -3.82
N GLU A 34 7.18 -5.25 -3.83
CA GLU A 34 7.61 -6.62 -4.04
C GLU A 34 7.21 -7.54 -2.87
N ARG A 35 7.39 -7.08 -1.64
CA ARG A 35 6.95 -7.84 -0.47
C ARG A 35 5.44 -8.00 -0.44
N TRP A 36 4.70 -6.98 -0.82
CA TRP A 36 3.25 -7.04 -0.93
C TRP A 36 2.80 -8.08 -1.95
N LYS A 37 3.36 -8.04 -3.16
CA LYS A 37 3.00 -8.94 -4.25
C LYS A 37 3.38 -10.40 -3.96
N ASN A 38 4.52 -10.62 -3.33
CA ASN A 38 5.04 -11.95 -3.05
C ASN A 38 4.59 -12.51 -1.71
N TRP A 39 3.77 -11.77 -0.99
CA TRP A 39 3.28 -12.20 0.30
C TRP A 39 2.38 -13.43 0.19
N THR A 40 2.65 -14.41 1.04
CA THR A 40 1.77 -15.54 1.26
C THR A 40 1.41 -15.59 2.74
N GLU A 41 0.20 -16.00 3.05
CA GLU A 41 -0.24 -16.11 4.43
C GLU A 41 0.58 -17.16 5.16
N SER A 42 1.25 -16.76 6.24
CA SER A 42 2.10 -17.64 7.03
C SER A 42 2.03 -17.24 8.50
N GLU A 43 2.45 -18.16 9.39
CA GLU A 43 2.47 -17.91 10.82
C GLU A 43 3.41 -16.76 11.21
N ILE A 44 4.42 -16.48 10.40
CA ILE A 44 5.41 -15.44 10.69
C ILE A 44 4.96 -14.07 10.19
N GLU A 45 4.30 -14.01 9.04
CA GLU A 45 3.95 -12.76 8.37
C GLU A 45 2.45 -12.61 8.08
N TRP A 46 1.61 -13.14 8.95
CA TRP A 46 0.17 -13.12 8.72
C TRP A 46 -0.44 -11.73 8.56
N SER A 47 0.15 -10.73 9.22
CA SER A 47 -0.36 -9.36 9.19
C SER A 47 0.45 -8.41 8.31
N LEU A 48 1.34 -8.90 7.46
CA LEU A 48 2.26 -8.06 6.70
C LEU A 48 1.54 -6.98 5.89
N ARG A 49 0.53 -7.35 5.11
CA ARG A 49 -0.22 -6.38 4.31
C ARG A 49 -1.01 -5.39 5.16
N TRP A 50 -1.58 -5.84 6.27
CA TRP A 50 -2.21 -4.97 7.25
C TRP A 50 -1.23 -3.93 7.77
N ASP A 51 -0.04 -4.37 8.15
CA ASP A 51 0.99 -3.51 8.71
C ASP A 51 1.50 -2.49 7.69
N MET A 52 1.45 -2.83 6.41
CA MET A 52 1.82 -1.93 5.31
C MET A 52 0.75 -0.91 4.94
N MET A 53 -0.50 -1.09 5.37
CA MET A 53 -1.61 -0.25 4.91
C MET A 53 -1.46 1.22 5.25
N ASN A 54 -0.96 1.56 6.43
CA ASN A 54 -0.75 2.96 6.77
C ASN A 54 0.33 3.61 5.90
N SER A 55 1.41 2.89 5.65
CA SER A 55 2.47 3.35 4.76
C SER A 55 1.94 3.54 3.34
N LEU A 56 1.17 2.60 2.85
CA LEU A 56 0.57 2.68 1.51
C LEU A 56 -0.35 3.90 1.40
N ARG A 57 -1.27 4.07 2.34
CA ARG A 57 -2.20 5.20 2.31
C ARG A 57 -1.53 6.56 2.43
N ASN A 58 -0.49 6.65 3.26
CA ASN A 58 0.16 7.92 3.57
C ASN A 58 1.17 8.35 2.53
N ASN A 59 1.73 7.41 1.76
CA ASN A 59 2.83 7.68 0.84
C ASN A 59 2.49 7.53 -0.63
N TYR A 60 1.33 6.96 -0.93
CA TYR A 60 0.87 6.77 -2.29
C TYR A 60 -0.52 7.35 -2.45
N LYS A 61 -0.70 8.16 -3.46
CA LYS A 61 -2.00 8.71 -3.78
C LYS A 61 -2.75 7.70 -4.65
N LEU A 62 -3.49 6.81 -4.01
CA LEU A 62 -4.25 5.77 -4.72
C LEU A 62 -5.35 6.36 -5.59
N LYS A 63 -6.11 7.33 -5.08
CA LYS A 63 -7.13 8.02 -5.87
C LYS A 63 -6.48 8.76 -7.04
N GLY A 64 -6.98 8.52 -8.23
CA GLY A 64 -6.43 9.06 -9.45
C GLY A 64 -5.45 8.17 -10.17
N MET A 65 -5.00 7.07 -9.57
CA MET A 65 -4.18 6.09 -10.25
C MET A 65 -4.97 5.39 -11.35
N THR A 66 -4.29 5.02 -12.43
CA THR A 66 -4.88 4.16 -13.44
C THR A 66 -4.91 2.72 -12.94
N LYS A 67 -5.76 1.91 -13.56
CA LYS A 67 -5.82 0.48 -13.27
C LYS A 67 -4.46 -0.20 -13.45
N ASP A 68 -3.74 0.14 -14.51
CA ASP A 68 -2.41 -0.41 -14.79
C ASP A 68 -1.41 -0.03 -13.69
N GLU A 69 -1.46 1.20 -13.19
CA GLU A 69 -0.61 1.64 -12.08
C GLU A 69 -0.90 0.87 -10.81
N VAL A 70 -2.17 0.58 -10.54
CA VAL A 70 -2.55 -0.24 -9.38
C VAL A 70 -2.03 -1.67 -9.52
N LEU A 71 -2.16 -2.26 -10.70
CA LEU A 71 -1.64 -3.61 -10.97
C LEU A 71 -0.13 -3.68 -10.80
N GLU A 72 0.57 -2.66 -11.26
CA GLU A 72 2.02 -2.58 -11.10
C GLU A 72 2.44 -2.44 -9.64
N LEU A 73 1.70 -1.66 -8.87
CA LEU A 73 1.99 -1.40 -7.46
C LEU A 73 1.61 -2.57 -6.55
N LEU A 74 0.44 -3.13 -6.73
CA LEU A 74 -0.17 -4.11 -5.83
C LEU A 74 -0.28 -5.53 -6.41
N GLY A 75 -0.04 -5.69 -7.71
CA GLY A 75 -0.13 -6.99 -8.37
C GLY A 75 -1.57 -7.41 -8.70
N GLU A 76 -1.75 -8.68 -9.01
CA GLU A 76 -3.07 -9.21 -9.35
C GLU A 76 -4.01 -9.17 -8.16
N PRO A 77 -5.25 -8.70 -8.34
CA PRO A 77 -6.24 -8.71 -7.27
C PRO A 77 -6.80 -10.10 -7.01
N GLY A 78 -7.51 -10.23 -5.90
CA GLY A 78 -8.15 -11.48 -5.51
C GLY A 78 -9.29 -11.90 -6.43
N GLU A 79 -9.72 -13.15 -6.29
CA GLU A 79 -10.76 -13.76 -7.15
C GLU A 79 -12.12 -13.07 -7.06
N SER A 80 -12.43 -12.42 -5.94
CA SER A 80 -13.68 -11.68 -5.77
C SER A 80 -13.72 -10.35 -6.50
N SER A 81 -12.63 -9.99 -7.19
CA SER A 81 -12.52 -8.73 -7.90
C SER A 81 -13.35 -8.73 -9.19
N THR A 82 -13.82 -7.53 -9.54
CA THR A 82 -14.54 -7.30 -10.79
C THR A 82 -13.78 -6.30 -11.64
N LYS A 83 -14.30 -6.01 -12.85
CA LYS A 83 -13.72 -5.02 -13.75
C LYS A 83 -13.57 -3.64 -13.09
N ASN A 84 -14.53 -3.25 -12.25
CA ASN A 84 -14.58 -1.93 -11.64
C ASN A 84 -14.21 -1.91 -10.16
N GLU A 85 -13.82 -3.05 -9.59
CA GLU A 85 -13.53 -3.16 -8.17
C GLU A 85 -12.48 -4.25 -7.93
N PHE A 86 -11.32 -3.85 -7.47
CA PHE A 86 -10.26 -4.78 -7.10
C PHE A 86 -10.29 -5.00 -5.59
N ARG A 87 -10.17 -6.26 -5.17
CA ARG A 87 -10.06 -6.64 -3.77
C ARG A 87 -8.73 -7.34 -3.53
N TYR A 88 -8.02 -6.86 -2.53
CA TYR A 88 -6.76 -7.45 -2.10
C TYR A 88 -6.92 -7.96 -0.68
N TYR A 89 -6.68 -9.24 -0.49
CA TYR A 89 -6.72 -9.85 0.83
C TYR A 89 -5.55 -9.33 1.67
N LEU A 90 -5.81 -8.90 2.90
CA LEU A 90 -4.80 -8.35 3.81
C LEU A 90 -4.33 -9.36 4.86
N GLY A 91 -4.98 -10.50 4.97
CA GLY A 91 -4.70 -11.46 6.00
C GLY A 91 -5.31 -11.11 7.35
N TYR A 92 -4.89 -11.78 8.38
CA TYR A 92 -5.33 -11.51 9.74
C TYR A 92 -4.74 -10.21 10.27
N SER A 93 -5.52 -9.49 11.06
CA SER A 93 -5.01 -8.34 11.80
C SER A 93 -3.95 -8.78 12.80
N LYS A 94 -3.20 -7.82 13.34
CA LYS A 94 -2.12 -8.11 14.28
C LYS A 94 -2.57 -8.89 15.51
N LEU A 95 -3.84 -8.74 15.91
CA LEU A 95 -4.43 -9.49 17.02
C LEU A 95 -4.86 -10.90 16.63
N GLY A 96 -4.83 -11.24 15.34
CA GLY A 96 -5.18 -12.57 14.85
C GLY A 96 -6.66 -12.92 14.94
N ILE A 97 -7.54 -11.94 15.14
CA ILE A 97 -8.97 -12.16 15.36
C ILE A 97 -9.75 -12.05 14.06
N ASN A 98 -9.49 -11.03 13.26
CA ASN A 98 -10.22 -10.76 12.03
C ASN A 98 -9.31 -10.68 10.82
N THR A 99 -9.82 -11.10 9.68
CA THR A 99 -9.18 -10.87 8.40
C THR A 99 -9.65 -9.54 7.82
N GLY A 100 -9.00 -9.07 6.78
CA GLY A 100 -9.39 -7.84 6.14
C GLY A 100 -9.07 -7.81 4.66
N SER A 101 -9.61 -6.80 3.99
CA SER A 101 -9.43 -6.60 2.56
C SER A 101 -9.31 -5.12 2.23
N LEU A 102 -8.46 -4.83 1.26
CA LEU A 102 -8.40 -3.52 0.61
C LEU A 102 -9.26 -3.59 -0.64
N THR A 103 -10.26 -2.73 -0.73
CA THR A 103 -11.14 -2.63 -1.89
C THR A 103 -10.86 -1.34 -2.62
N ILE A 104 -10.56 -1.43 -3.92
CA ILE A 104 -10.26 -0.27 -4.78
C ILE A 104 -11.33 -0.19 -5.86
N LYS A 105 -12.01 0.94 -5.93
CA LYS A 105 -13.08 1.17 -6.90
C LYS A 105 -12.61 2.05 -8.04
N PHE A 106 -12.93 1.60 -9.26
CA PHE A 106 -12.54 2.30 -10.49
C PHE A 106 -13.77 2.86 -11.22
N LYS A 107 -13.56 4.00 -11.87
CA LYS A 107 -14.48 4.55 -12.84
C LYS A 107 -13.65 5.01 -14.03
N ASN A 108 -14.00 4.51 -15.24
CA ASN A 108 -13.23 4.77 -16.45
C ASN A 108 -11.75 4.40 -16.29
N ASN A 109 -11.49 3.26 -15.64
CA ASN A 109 -10.14 2.72 -15.39
C ASN A 109 -9.26 3.59 -14.49
N ILE A 110 -9.86 4.47 -13.70
CA ILE A 110 -9.15 5.33 -12.75
C ILE A 110 -9.76 5.14 -11.36
N VAL A 111 -8.90 5.06 -10.34
CA VAL A 111 -9.33 4.91 -8.95
C VAL A 111 -10.11 6.14 -8.51
N VAL A 112 -11.36 5.93 -8.09
CA VAL A 112 -12.20 7.00 -7.56
C VAL A 112 -12.37 6.90 -6.04
N ASP A 113 -12.20 5.70 -5.48
CA ASP A 113 -12.30 5.50 -4.04
C ASP A 113 -11.61 4.21 -3.64
N TYR A 114 -11.29 4.08 -2.36
CA TYR A 114 -10.81 2.84 -1.78
C TYR A 114 -11.24 2.75 -0.32
N SER A 115 -11.34 1.55 0.19
CA SER A 115 -11.69 1.31 1.59
C SER A 115 -10.96 0.08 2.12
N VAL A 116 -10.75 0.06 3.42
CA VAL A 116 -10.16 -1.08 4.12
C VAL A 116 -11.26 -1.68 5.00
N TRP A 117 -11.54 -2.95 4.81
CA TRP A 117 -12.57 -3.67 5.55
C TRP A 117 -11.94 -4.59 6.57
N ASP A 118 -12.51 -4.60 7.76
CA ASP A 118 -12.13 -5.47 8.85
C ASP A 118 -13.21 -6.56 8.96
N GLY A 119 -12.82 -7.77 8.68
CA GLY A 119 -13.75 -8.88 8.67
C GLY A 119 -14.13 -9.31 7.28
#